data_ee09d50a350b0ed6508cbf15a6bb73aa
#
_entry.id   ee09d50a350b0ed6508cbf15a6bb73aa
#
_cell.length_a   1.000
_cell.length_b   1.000
_cell.length_c   1.000
_cell.angle_alpha   90.00
_cell.angle_beta   90.00
_cell.angle_gamma   90.00
#
_symmetry.space_group_name_H-M   'P 1'
#
loop_
_entity.id
_entity.type
_entity.pdbx_description
1 polymer ?
#
loop_
_entity_poly.entity_id
_entity_poly.type
_entity_poly.pdbx_seq_one_letter_code
_entity_poly.pdbx_strand_id
1 'polypeptide(L)'
;MPRRPLICVYMMSNRKHGTLYIGVTSDLINRAVQHRDGEIAGFTATYGLKRLVWYEQHETIVGAIQREKSRKKYKREWKLNLIERDNPNWDDLLEQLH
;
A
#
# COMPACT_ATOMS: atom_id res chain seq x y z
N MET A 1 -19.28 -2.32 16.41
CA MET A 1 -18.37 -1.21 16.75
C MET A 1 -17.74 -0.65 15.48
N PRO A 2 -17.70 0.66 15.34
CA PRO A 2 -17.05 1.22 14.17
C PRO A 2 -15.55 0.87 14.16
N ARG A 3 -15.04 0.52 12.99
CA ARG A 3 -13.63 0.25 12.77
C ARG A 3 -12.82 1.54 12.93
N ARG A 4 -11.69 1.47 13.61
CA ARG A 4 -10.76 2.60 13.63
C ARG A 4 -10.00 2.66 12.30
N PRO A 5 -9.90 3.85 11.69
CA PRO A 5 -9.05 4.01 10.51
C PRO A 5 -7.59 3.69 10.85
N LEU A 6 -6.89 3.05 9.90
CA LEU A 6 -5.48 2.71 10.05
C LEU A 6 -4.63 3.74 9.33
N ILE A 7 -3.72 4.37 10.08
CA ILE A 7 -2.72 5.27 9.52
C ILE A 7 -1.57 4.38 9.03
N CYS A 8 -1.31 4.37 7.73
CA CYS A 8 -0.35 3.45 7.14
C CYS A 8 0.47 4.08 6.02
N VAL A 9 1.69 3.56 5.89
CA VAL A 9 2.41 3.54 4.62
C VAL A 9 2.01 2.24 3.92
N TYR A 10 1.81 2.26 2.62
CA TYR A 10 1.33 1.09 1.90
C TYR A 10 1.93 1.01 0.50
N MET A 11 1.88 -0.19 -0.08
CA MET A 11 2.30 -0.41 -1.47
C MET A 11 1.19 -1.09 -2.25
N MET A 12 0.91 -0.56 -3.45
CA MET A 12 -0.01 -1.15 -4.42
C MET A 12 0.78 -1.74 -5.58
N SER A 13 0.25 -2.81 -6.17
CA SER A 13 0.82 -3.42 -7.35
C SER A 13 -0.27 -3.92 -8.29
N ASN A 14 0.10 -4.16 -9.55
CA ASN A 14 -0.80 -4.77 -10.51
C ASN A 14 -0.69 -6.31 -10.53
N ARG A 15 0.46 -6.85 -10.14
CA ARG A 15 0.72 -8.30 -10.13
C ARG A 15 2.00 -8.58 -9.35
N LYS A 16 2.27 -9.86 -9.09
CA LYS A 16 3.52 -10.28 -8.47
C LYS A 16 4.71 -9.79 -9.31
N HIS A 17 5.67 -9.15 -8.64
CA HIS A 17 6.86 -8.54 -9.25
C HIS A 17 6.53 -7.46 -10.29
N GLY A 18 5.33 -6.92 -10.23
CA GLY A 18 4.87 -5.88 -11.15
C GLY A 18 5.26 -4.47 -10.73
N THR A 19 4.56 -3.50 -11.30
CA THR A 19 4.75 -2.09 -10.98
C THR A 19 4.33 -1.81 -9.54
N LEU A 20 5.07 -0.95 -8.85
CA LEU A 20 4.81 -0.60 -7.47
C LEU A 20 4.46 0.88 -7.32
N TYR A 21 3.55 1.16 -6.40
CA TYR A 21 3.26 2.50 -5.92
C TYR A 21 3.33 2.52 -4.39
N ILE A 22 3.99 3.51 -3.83
CA ILE A 22 4.07 3.70 -2.39
C ILE A 22 3.25 4.94 -2.04
N GLY A 23 2.37 4.80 -1.06
CA GLY A 23 1.53 5.90 -0.59
C GLY A 23 1.44 5.94 0.92
N VAL A 24 0.82 6.99 1.42
CA VAL A 24 0.51 7.18 2.83
C VAL A 24 -0.96 7.54 2.95
N THR A 25 -1.62 7.02 3.98
CA THR A 25 -3.04 7.29 4.20
C THR A 25 -3.36 7.29 5.69
N SER A 26 -4.41 8.02 6.06
CA SER A 26 -4.99 7.95 7.39
C SER A 26 -6.13 6.92 7.50
N ASP A 27 -6.49 6.26 6.38
CA ASP A 27 -7.53 5.23 6.35
C ASP A 27 -7.19 4.20 5.27
N LEU A 28 -6.45 3.17 5.66
CA LEU A 28 -5.92 2.18 4.73
C LEU A 28 -7.01 1.46 3.94
N ILE A 29 -8.04 0.95 4.61
CA ILE A 29 -9.07 0.15 3.94
C ILE A 29 -9.81 0.98 2.91
N ASN A 30 -10.22 2.20 3.28
CA ASN A 30 -10.91 3.09 2.35
C ASN A 30 -10.03 3.44 1.15
N ARG A 31 -8.75 3.73 1.40
CA ARG A 31 -7.80 4.08 0.33
C ARG A 31 -7.57 2.90 -0.61
N ALA A 32 -7.42 1.70 -0.08
CA ALA A 32 -7.22 0.50 -0.89
C ALA A 32 -8.45 0.19 -1.76
N VAL A 33 -9.66 0.38 -1.21
CA VAL A 33 -10.90 0.26 -1.99
C VAL A 33 -10.95 1.28 -3.12
N GLN A 34 -10.57 2.53 -2.85
CA GLN A 34 -10.52 3.57 -3.88
C GLN A 34 -9.55 3.23 -5.01
N HIS A 35 -8.38 2.68 -4.68
CA HIS A 35 -7.44 2.21 -5.70
C HIS A 35 -8.01 1.05 -6.51
N ARG A 36 -8.61 0.07 -5.84
CA ARG A 36 -9.22 -1.09 -6.51
C ARG A 36 -10.31 -0.66 -7.49
N ASP A 37 -11.13 0.31 -7.10
CA ASP A 37 -12.24 0.79 -7.91
C ASP A 37 -11.81 1.83 -8.96
N GLY A 38 -10.53 2.19 -9.00
CA GLY A 38 -10.01 3.16 -9.96
C GLY A 38 -10.43 4.60 -9.69
N GLU A 39 -10.86 4.91 -8.47
CA GLU A 39 -11.36 6.24 -8.10
C GLU A 39 -10.25 7.28 -7.93
N ILE A 40 -9.01 6.83 -7.71
CA ILE A 40 -7.87 7.72 -7.54
C ILE A 40 -7.20 7.88 -8.91
N ALA A 41 -7.29 9.10 -9.47
CA ALA A 41 -6.66 9.41 -10.74
C ALA A 41 -5.13 9.39 -10.62
N GLY A 42 -4.44 9.19 -11.74
CA GLY A 42 -3.00 9.27 -11.82
C GLY A 42 -2.34 7.91 -11.99
N PHE A 43 -1.15 7.75 -11.43
CA PHE A 43 -0.27 6.60 -11.66
C PHE A 43 -0.96 5.25 -11.40
N THR A 44 -1.63 5.10 -10.25
CA THR A 44 -2.24 3.82 -9.90
C THR A 44 -3.39 3.44 -10.84
N ALA A 45 -4.21 4.42 -11.26
CA ALA A 45 -5.28 4.17 -12.21
C ALA A 45 -4.72 3.84 -13.59
N THR A 46 -3.72 4.58 -14.04
CA THR A 46 -3.10 4.41 -15.35
C THR A 46 -2.50 3.00 -15.52
N TYR A 47 -1.84 2.49 -14.50
CA TYR A 47 -1.15 1.20 -14.55
C TYR A 47 -1.95 0.05 -13.92
N GLY A 48 -3.17 0.31 -13.47
CA GLY A 48 -4.02 -0.73 -12.90
C GLY A 48 -3.50 -1.32 -11.60
N LEU A 49 -2.94 -0.49 -10.73
CA LEU A 49 -2.39 -0.94 -9.45
C LEU A 49 -3.51 -1.09 -8.42
N LYS A 50 -4.18 -2.24 -8.43
CA LYS A 50 -5.40 -2.47 -7.66
C LYS A 50 -5.21 -3.42 -6.49
N ARG A 51 -4.02 -3.99 -6.34
CA ARG A 51 -3.71 -5.00 -5.32
C ARG A 51 -2.89 -4.36 -4.21
N LEU A 52 -3.37 -4.45 -2.95
CA LEU A 52 -2.63 -4.01 -1.78
C LEU A 52 -1.68 -5.13 -1.37
N VAL A 53 -0.37 -4.93 -1.53
CA VAL A 53 0.62 -5.99 -1.32
C VAL A 53 1.48 -5.82 -0.08
N TRP A 54 1.46 -4.63 0.54
CA TRP A 54 2.23 -4.36 1.76
C TRP A 54 1.65 -3.14 2.46
N TYR A 55 1.70 -3.13 3.80
CA TYR A 55 1.41 -1.95 4.58
C TYR A 55 2.16 -1.99 5.91
N GLU A 56 2.36 -0.82 6.49
CA GLU A 56 2.97 -0.63 7.80
C GLU A 56 2.16 0.41 8.56
N GLN A 57 1.64 0.02 9.72
CA GLN A 57 0.82 0.90 10.54
C GLN A 57 1.68 1.87 11.34
N HIS A 58 1.20 3.10 11.48
CA HIS A 58 1.84 4.16 12.27
C HIS A 58 0.83 4.77 13.24
N GLU A 59 1.35 5.34 14.34
CA GLU A 59 0.50 6.01 15.32
C GLU A 59 0.13 7.42 14.87
N THR A 60 0.97 8.07 14.06
CA THR A 60 0.75 9.44 13.60
C THR A 60 0.93 9.53 12.09
N ILE A 61 0.20 10.49 11.49
CA ILE A 61 0.33 10.75 10.05
C ILE A 61 1.72 11.33 9.72
N VAL A 62 2.29 12.12 10.61
CA VAL A 62 3.64 12.70 10.42
C VAL A 62 4.68 11.59 10.33
N GLY A 63 4.63 10.61 11.24
CA GLY A 63 5.53 9.46 11.20
C GLY A 63 5.35 8.64 9.93
N ALA A 64 4.11 8.45 9.50
CA ALA A 64 3.80 7.72 8.27
C ALA A 64 4.37 8.44 7.04
N ILE A 65 4.23 9.77 6.97
CA ILE A 65 4.78 10.57 5.86
C ILE A 65 6.29 10.43 5.78
N GLN A 66 6.98 10.51 6.92
CA GLN A 66 8.44 10.36 6.97
C GLN A 66 8.87 8.97 6.48
N ARG A 67 8.13 7.93 6.89
CA ARG A 67 8.42 6.57 6.47
C ARG A 67 8.15 6.36 4.99
N GLU A 68 7.09 6.94 4.46
CA GLU A 68 6.77 6.88 3.03
C GLU A 68 7.92 7.46 2.19
N LYS A 69 8.44 8.63 2.59
CA LYS A 69 9.58 9.25 1.91
C LYS A 69 10.81 8.36 1.94
N SER A 70 11.09 7.74 3.09
CA SER A 70 12.20 6.80 3.24
C SER A 70 12.03 5.59 2.31
N ARG A 71 10.83 5.00 2.29
CA ARG A 71 10.56 3.81 1.46
C ARG A 71 10.63 4.10 -0.02
N LYS A 72 10.24 5.29 -0.45
CA LYS A 72 10.36 5.69 -1.88
C LYS A 72 11.81 5.70 -2.36
N LYS A 73 12.77 5.92 -1.46
CA LYS A 73 14.20 5.92 -1.79
C LYS A 73 14.82 4.53 -1.85
N TYR A 74 14.10 3.51 -1.41
CA TYR A 74 14.60 2.14 -1.44
C TYR A 74 14.82 1.69 -2.88
N LYS A 75 15.89 0.92 -3.10
CA LYS A 75 16.07 0.18 -4.34
C LYS A 75 14.90 -0.78 -4.53
N ARG A 76 14.57 -1.09 -5.78
CA ARG A 76 13.46 -1.98 -6.08
C ARG A 76 13.57 -3.32 -5.34
N GLU A 77 14.76 -3.93 -5.31
CA GLU A 77 14.95 -5.21 -4.62
C GLU A 77 14.62 -5.14 -3.13
N TRP A 78 14.88 -4.00 -2.48
CA TRP A 78 14.54 -3.82 -1.07
C TRP A 78 13.03 -3.71 -0.86
N LYS A 79 12.33 -3.09 -1.80
CA LYS A 79 10.86 -3.02 -1.77
C LYS A 79 10.28 -4.42 -1.95
N LEU A 80 10.82 -5.19 -2.88
CA LEU A 80 10.39 -6.58 -3.09
C LEU A 80 10.59 -7.43 -1.83
N ASN A 81 11.73 -7.26 -1.17
CA ASN A 81 12.03 -8.00 0.06
C ASN A 81 11.06 -7.64 1.20
N LEU A 82 10.69 -6.36 1.32
CA LEU A 82 9.69 -5.95 2.31
C LEU A 82 8.35 -6.63 2.08
N ILE A 83 7.90 -6.67 0.83
CA ILE A 83 6.64 -7.31 0.47
C ILE A 83 6.71 -8.81 0.77
N GLU A 84 7.74 -9.48 0.29
CA GLU A 84 7.82 -10.94 0.31
C GLU A 84 8.13 -11.51 1.69
N ARG A 85 8.67 -10.70 2.61
CA ARG A 85 8.86 -11.12 3.99
C ARG A 85 7.55 -11.58 4.63
N ASP A 86 6.46 -10.84 4.40
CA ASP A 86 5.17 -11.10 5.03
C ASP A 86 4.10 -11.55 4.03
N ASN A 87 4.34 -11.37 2.73
CA ASN A 87 3.37 -11.66 1.67
C ASN A 87 4.08 -12.22 0.44
N PRO A 88 4.65 -13.44 0.54
CA PRO A 88 5.48 -13.99 -0.53
C PRO A 88 4.75 -14.21 -1.86
N ASN A 89 3.44 -14.37 -1.83
CA ASN A 89 2.64 -14.59 -3.04
C ASN A 89 2.06 -13.30 -3.62
N TRP A 90 2.29 -12.15 -2.99
CA TRP A 90 1.74 -10.86 -3.40
C TRP A 90 0.21 -10.89 -3.46
N ASP A 91 -0.41 -11.54 -2.47
CA ASP A 91 -1.87 -11.56 -2.35
C ASP A 91 -2.39 -10.15 -2.06
N ASP A 92 -3.65 -9.91 -2.44
CA ASP A 92 -4.33 -8.67 -2.09
C ASP A 92 -4.70 -8.69 -0.61
N LEU A 93 -3.96 -7.95 0.20
CA LEU A 93 -4.15 -7.92 1.65
C LEU A 93 -5.44 -7.23 2.08
N LEU A 94 -6.11 -6.49 1.19
CA LEU A 94 -7.36 -5.83 1.51
C LEU A 94 -8.42 -6.84 1.98
N GLU A 95 -8.46 -8.01 1.37
CA GLU A 95 -9.42 -9.04 1.74
C GLU A 95 -9.23 -9.54 3.17
N GLN A 96 -8.03 -9.45 3.70
CA GLN A 96 -7.70 -9.87 5.07
C GLN A 96 -8.00 -8.79 6.11
N LEU A 97 -8.30 -7.57 5.69
CA LEU A 97 -8.54 -6.42 6.56
C LEU A 97 -10.02 -6.16 6.85
N HIS A 98 -10.90 -6.90 6.24
CA HIS A 98 -12.35 -6.76 6.43
C HIS A 98 -12.85 -7.54 7.63
#